data_135782d5625d203cc0e4d790e7ecd0ef
#
_entry.id   135782d5625d203cc0e4d790e7ecd0ef
#
_cell.length_a   1.000
_cell.length_b   1.000
_cell.length_c   1.000
_cell.angle_alpha   90.00
_cell.angle_beta   90.00
_cell.angle_gamma   90.00
#
_symmetry.space_group_name_H-M   'P 1'
#
loop_
_entity.id
_entity.type
_entity.pdbx_description
1 polymer ?
#
loop_
_entity_poly.entity_id
_entity_poly.type
_entity_poly.pdbx_seq_one_letter_code
_entity_poly.pdbx_strand_id
1 'polypeptide(L)'
;PDFRYVTRLLADGPVVDGVLQGNLIVRGAGDPAIGGRFTDGDRTATFRAWADSLRRRGIHRIAGGLIGDDDYFDDTPLGTGWSWDDLTYWYAAEISALSFNDNCVDVTIEARRPGEPGRLTWEPPTTYVTLINQTYTTPAGQQLKEGYRRLPGTNTIVLFSRVPEGRRDTESLTVHNPTRYFVHVLREVLLAEGIAVEGQPVDVDELSTKPDYTAPNLWTVATYTSPPLSEIVRVINRRSQNLYAEMLLRTLGAERPVPDSTLAPGSAEMGLAAAARTWLRAGIDTSRVQLVDGSGLSAQNLVSPEATVRLLAYMAAHPDRAVWRAFYASLPTGGEEATTLQNRFRAGRARGNVRAKTGTISNTSALAGYVRTAGGRLLAFAIFCNHYTVPTRQVRRTIDAFVEHLARSRS
;
A
#
# COMPACT_ATOMS: atom_id res chain seq x y z
N PRO A 1 13.63 1.19 12.91
CA PRO A 1 12.43 0.38 13.17
C PRO A 1 11.29 1.18 13.80
N ASP A 2 11.63 2.23 14.57
CA ASP A 2 10.69 2.94 15.45
C ASP A 2 10.13 4.23 14.84
N PHE A 3 10.54 4.60 13.63
CA PHE A 3 9.97 5.72 12.89
C PHE A 3 8.45 5.56 12.79
N ARG A 4 7.72 6.68 12.93
CA ARG A 4 6.27 6.74 12.83
C ARG A 4 5.87 7.95 11.99
N TYR A 5 4.89 7.76 11.15
CA TYR A 5 4.23 8.83 10.45
C TYR A 5 3.30 9.62 11.38
N VAL A 6 3.11 10.89 11.10
CA VAL A 6 2.24 11.77 11.88
C VAL A 6 1.35 12.57 10.92
N THR A 7 0.08 12.18 10.82
CA THR A 7 -0.94 12.89 10.05
C THR A 7 -1.70 13.84 10.96
N ARG A 8 -1.88 15.10 10.54
CA ARG A 8 -2.51 16.14 11.34
C ARG A 8 -3.83 16.58 10.75
N LEU A 9 -4.83 16.70 11.62
CA LEU A 9 -6.07 17.41 11.33
C LEU A 9 -5.94 18.82 11.90
N LEU A 10 -5.97 19.83 11.04
CA LEU A 10 -5.79 21.24 11.36
C LEU A 10 -7.09 22.00 11.10
N ALA A 11 -7.25 23.15 11.76
CA ALA A 11 -8.31 24.11 11.49
C ALA A 11 -7.70 25.50 11.27
N ASP A 12 -8.21 26.27 10.29
CA ASP A 12 -7.68 27.55 9.87
C ASP A 12 -8.54 28.75 10.30
N GLY A 13 -9.40 28.57 11.31
CA GLY A 13 -10.27 29.62 11.79
C GLY A 13 -10.68 29.47 13.26
N PRO A 14 -11.33 30.50 13.84
CA PRO A 14 -11.84 30.41 15.20
C PRO A 14 -13.11 29.58 15.29
N VAL A 15 -13.41 29.15 16.53
CA VAL A 15 -14.70 28.50 16.85
C VAL A 15 -15.60 29.54 17.51
N VAL A 16 -16.78 29.77 16.93
CA VAL A 16 -17.80 30.69 17.45
C VAL A 16 -19.11 29.94 17.54
N ASP A 17 -19.71 29.88 18.71
CA ASP A 17 -20.99 29.19 18.99
C ASP A 17 -21.03 27.76 18.45
N GLY A 18 -19.93 27.04 18.62
CA GLY A 18 -19.79 25.63 18.15
C GLY A 18 -19.60 25.47 16.65
N VAL A 19 -19.37 26.54 15.93
CA VAL A 19 -19.07 26.56 14.50
C VAL A 19 -17.63 26.92 14.25
N LEU A 20 -16.88 26.08 13.58
CA LEU A 20 -15.56 26.42 13.03
C LEU A 20 -15.77 27.38 11.86
N GLN A 21 -15.31 28.62 12.01
CA GLN A 21 -15.37 29.67 10.98
C GLN A 21 -14.17 29.59 10.04
N GLY A 22 -14.00 28.42 9.40
CA GLY A 22 -12.87 28.10 8.55
C GLY A 22 -12.95 26.67 8.02
N ASN A 23 -11.84 26.20 7.46
CA ASN A 23 -11.71 24.87 6.91
C ASN A 23 -11.10 23.89 7.91
N LEU A 24 -11.35 22.60 7.70
CA LEU A 24 -10.49 21.53 8.21
C LEU A 24 -9.49 21.11 7.13
N ILE A 25 -8.24 21.00 7.51
CA ILE A 25 -7.14 20.62 6.62
C ILE A 25 -6.54 19.32 7.15
N VAL A 26 -6.50 18.29 6.34
CA VAL A 26 -5.77 17.05 6.66
C VAL A 26 -4.44 17.10 5.97
N ARG A 27 -3.36 17.26 6.76
CA ARG A 27 -2.00 17.29 6.23
C ARG A 27 -1.37 15.90 6.30
N GLY A 28 -1.21 15.27 5.13
CA GLY A 28 -0.57 13.98 4.95
C GLY A 28 0.95 14.04 5.19
N ALA A 29 1.50 12.91 5.59
CA ALA A 29 2.94 12.72 5.79
C ALA A 29 3.45 11.41 5.19
N GLY A 30 2.72 10.88 4.19
CA GLY A 30 3.06 9.61 3.56
C GLY A 30 2.70 8.38 4.38
N ASP A 31 1.74 8.47 5.30
CA ASP A 31 1.31 7.37 6.15
C ASP A 31 0.39 6.39 5.39
N PRO A 32 0.82 5.14 5.12
CA PRO A 32 -0.01 4.15 4.47
C PRO A 32 -0.99 3.43 5.42
N ALA A 33 -0.92 3.70 6.73
CA ALA A 33 -1.55 2.84 7.75
C ALA A 33 -2.99 3.25 8.12
N ILE A 34 -3.49 4.39 7.63
CA ILE A 34 -4.86 4.86 7.93
C ILE A 34 -5.88 4.01 7.17
N GLY A 35 -6.65 3.21 7.91
CA GLY A 35 -7.62 2.26 7.36
C GLY A 35 -7.84 1.08 8.30
N GLY A 36 -8.48 0.00 7.79
CA GLY A 36 -8.89 -1.15 8.62
C GLY A 36 -7.76 -2.09 9.04
N ARG A 37 -6.58 -2.00 8.43
CA ARG A 37 -5.52 -3.00 8.60
C ARG A 37 -4.91 -3.02 10.02
N PHE A 38 -4.85 -1.88 10.68
CA PHE A 38 -4.28 -1.71 12.03
C PHE A 38 -5.34 -1.34 13.08
N THR A 39 -6.62 -1.53 12.75
CA THR A 39 -7.78 -1.18 13.59
C THR A 39 -8.81 -2.32 13.63
N ASP A 40 -8.34 -3.57 13.62
CA ASP A 40 -9.16 -4.79 13.69
C ASP A 40 -10.29 -4.85 12.61
N GLY A 41 -10.00 -4.31 11.43
CA GLY A 41 -10.91 -4.27 10.29
C GLY A 41 -11.80 -3.03 10.23
N ASP A 42 -11.77 -2.17 11.25
CA ASP A 42 -12.53 -0.93 11.28
C ASP A 42 -11.86 0.17 10.46
N ARG A 43 -12.32 0.34 9.21
CA ARG A 43 -11.68 1.25 8.25
C ARG A 43 -11.75 2.72 8.67
N THR A 44 -12.82 3.14 9.32
CA THR A 44 -13.11 4.54 9.65
C THR A 44 -12.80 4.92 11.10
N ALA A 45 -12.15 4.04 11.87
CA ALA A 45 -11.81 4.27 13.28
C ALA A 45 -11.09 5.61 13.53
N THR A 46 -10.10 5.94 12.70
CA THR A 46 -9.36 7.21 12.78
C THR A 46 -10.28 8.41 12.56
N PHE A 47 -11.19 8.35 11.60
CA PHE A 47 -12.11 9.44 11.28
C PHE A 47 -13.13 9.66 12.41
N ARG A 48 -13.66 8.59 13.02
CA ARG A 48 -14.51 8.71 14.20
C ARG A 48 -13.76 9.29 15.40
N ALA A 49 -12.50 8.90 15.62
CA ALA A 49 -11.68 9.49 16.68
C ALA A 49 -11.44 11.01 16.47
N TRP A 50 -11.36 11.44 15.19
CA TRP A 50 -11.27 12.86 14.86
C TRP A 50 -12.61 13.58 15.06
N ALA A 51 -13.74 12.95 14.74
CA ALA A 51 -15.07 13.46 15.05
C ALA A 51 -15.24 13.65 16.56
N ASP A 52 -14.80 12.68 17.38
CA ASP A 52 -14.77 12.81 18.84
C ASP A 52 -13.91 13.99 19.31
N SER A 53 -12.79 14.24 18.64
CA SER A 53 -11.90 15.35 18.98
C SER A 53 -12.53 16.72 18.67
N LEU A 54 -13.32 16.81 17.60
CA LEU A 54 -14.11 18.00 17.28
C LEU A 54 -15.23 18.21 18.31
N ARG A 55 -15.99 17.15 18.64
CA ARG A 55 -17.06 17.22 19.66
C ARG A 55 -16.56 17.66 21.04
N ARG A 56 -15.42 17.13 21.48
CA ARG A 56 -14.78 17.55 22.74
C ARG A 56 -14.40 19.03 22.79
N ARG A 57 -14.22 19.66 21.62
CA ARG A 57 -13.99 21.10 21.48
C ARG A 57 -15.28 21.89 21.28
N GLY A 58 -16.43 21.23 21.38
CA GLY A 58 -17.74 21.83 21.17
C GLY A 58 -18.05 22.14 19.70
N ILE A 59 -17.28 21.60 18.74
CA ILE A 59 -17.48 21.85 17.31
C ILE A 59 -18.52 20.84 16.78
N HIS A 60 -19.63 21.37 16.30
CA HIS A 60 -20.70 20.59 15.67
C HIS A 60 -20.98 20.99 14.22
N ARG A 61 -20.33 22.08 13.74
CA ARG A 61 -20.45 22.55 12.37
C ARG A 61 -19.13 23.16 11.87
N ILE A 62 -18.84 22.95 10.62
CA ILE A 62 -17.70 23.50 9.89
C ILE A 62 -18.27 24.34 8.76
N ALA A 63 -18.05 25.67 8.80
CA ALA A 63 -18.56 26.61 7.80
C ALA A 63 -17.78 26.52 6.47
N GLY A 64 -16.51 26.15 6.54
CA GLY A 64 -15.67 25.89 5.38
C GLY A 64 -15.76 24.46 4.86
N GLY A 65 -14.74 24.04 4.09
CA GLY A 65 -14.61 22.72 3.49
C GLY A 65 -13.62 21.82 4.23
N LEU A 66 -13.39 20.65 3.62
CA LEU A 66 -12.32 19.74 3.98
C LEU A 66 -11.24 19.79 2.88
N ILE A 67 -10.01 20.09 3.27
CA ILE A 67 -8.86 20.16 2.36
C ILE A 67 -7.94 18.98 2.67
N GLY A 68 -7.66 18.15 1.68
CA GLY A 68 -6.61 17.14 1.74
C GLY A 68 -5.31 17.74 1.22
N ASP A 69 -4.24 17.66 2.00
CA ASP A 69 -2.91 18.12 1.61
C ASP A 69 -1.95 16.92 1.58
N ASP A 70 -1.45 16.61 0.39
CA ASP A 70 -0.49 15.56 0.09
C ASP A 70 0.85 16.08 -0.48
N ASP A 71 1.11 17.37 -0.39
CA ASP A 71 2.35 18.05 -0.82
C ASP A 71 3.65 17.51 -0.15
N TYR A 72 3.55 16.53 0.73
CA TYR A 72 4.71 15.82 1.26
C TYR A 72 5.38 14.92 0.22
N PHE A 73 4.63 14.47 -0.79
CA PHE A 73 5.14 13.80 -1.98
C PHE A 73 5.00 14.71 -3.20
N ASP A 74 5.60 14.30 -4.31
CA ASP A 74 5.33 14.88 -5.62
C ASP A 74 3.97 14.40 -6.17
N ASP A 75 3.41 15.15 -7.15
CA ASP A 75 2.08 14.88 -7.71
C ASP A 75 2.10 13.78 -8.79
N THR A 76 3.03 12.82 -8.69
CA THR A 76 3.13 11.69 -9.61
C THR A 76 2.38 10.48 -9.03
N PRO A 77 1.11 10.23 -9.41
CA PRO A 77 0.29 9.23 -8.74
C PRO A 77 0.61 7.79 -9.15
N LEU A 78 1.33 7.57 -10.24
CA LEU A 78 1.62 6.24 -10.78
C LEU A 78 3.12 6.01 -10.93
N GLY A 79 3.56 4.77 -10.71
CA GLY A 79 4.94 4.40 -10.96
C GLY A 79 5.28 4.34 -12.45
N THR A 80 6.52 4.71 -12.78
CA THR A 80 7.02 4.69 -14.16
C THR A 80 6.92 3.29 -14.78
N GLY A 81 6.27 3.19 -15.94
CA GLY A 81 6.14 1.93 -16.68
C GLY A 81 5.12 0.95 -16.11
N TRP A 82 4.21 1.40 -15.23
CA TRP A 82 3.07 0.59 -14.83
C TRP A 82 2.11 0.39 -16.00
N SER A 83 1.51 -0.82 -16.08
CA SER A 83 0.59 -1.15 -17.16
C SER A 83 -0.80 -0.56 -16.89
N TRP A 84 -1.41 0.02 -17.91
CA TRP A 84 -2.72 0.68 -17.79
C TRP A 84 -3.84 -0.28 -17.37
N ASP A 85 -3.74 -1.56 -17.70
CA ASP A 85 -4.70 -2.60 -17.37
C ASP A 85 -4.59 -3.11 -15.92
N ASP A 86 -3.48 -2.79 -15.24
CA ASP A 86 -3.31 -3.06 -13.81
C ASP A 86 -4.01 -2.00 -12.93
N LEU A 87 -4.29 -0.79 -13.44
CA LEU A 87 -4.75 0.36 -12.66
C LEU A 87 -6.13 0.20 -11.98
N THR A 88 -6.83 -0.89 -12.24
CA THR A 88 -8.07 -1.25 -11.54
C THR A 88 -7.82 -1.94 -10.20
N TYR A 89 -6.67 -2.60 -10.05
CA TYR A 89 -6.40 -3.53 -8.95
C TYR A 89 -5.53 -2.90 -7.86
N TRP A 90 -5.75 -3.29 -6.61
CA TRP A 90 -5.09 -2.80 -5.41
C TRP A 90 -3.54 -2.72 -5.49
N TYR A 91 -2.91 -3.58 -6.28
CA TYR A 91 -1.45 -3.61 -6.41
C TYR A 91 -0.89 -2.49 -7.32
N ALA A 92 -1.77 -1.75 -8.01
CA ALA A 92 -1.44 -0.59 -8.83
C ALA A 92 -2.25 0.66 -8.40
N ALA A 93 -2.55 0.78 -7.10
CA ALA A 93 -3.26 1.92 -6.54
C ALA A 93 -2.46 3.21 -6.74
N GLU A 94 -3.17 4.30 -7.05
CA GLU A 94 -2.59 5.64 -7.14
C GLU A 94 -1.94 6.04 -5.81
N ILE A 95 -0.78 6.68 -5.87
CA ILE A 95 0.06 7.03 -4.74
C ILE A 95 -0.26 8.46 -4.33
N SER A 96 -0.41 8.70 -3.02
CA SER A 96 -0.57 10.03 -2.44
C SER A 96 0.05 10.04 -1.05
N ALA A 97 0.55 11.18 -0.59
CA ALA A 97 1.01 11.35 0.78
C ALA A 97 -0.15 11.36 1.79
N LEU A 98 -1.39 11.47 1.31
CA LEU A 98 -2.62 11.34 2.10
C LEU A 98 -3.42 10.14 1.59
N SER A 99 -3.24 9.00 2.23
CA SER A 99 -3.79 7.70 1.81
C SER A 99 -4.76 7.13 2.85
N PHE A 100 -5.82 6.47 2.37
CA PHE A 100 -6.84 5.84 3.18
C PHE A 100 -7.28 4.49 2.58
N ASN A 101 -7.40 3.46 3.43
CA ASN A 101 -7.86 2.11 3.07
C ASN A 101 -7.15 1.55 1.83
N ASP A 102 -5.80 1.61 1.81
CA ASP A 102 -4.95 1.18 0.71
C ASP A 102 -5.29 1.87 -0.64
N ASN A 103 -5.94 3.04 -0.63
CA ASN A 103 -6.48 3.78 -1.77
C ASN A 103 -7.45 2.94 -2.62
N CYS A 104 -8.26 2.12 -1.95
CA CYS A 104 -9.20 1.18 -2.55
C CYS A 104 -10.57 1.21 -1.86
N VAL A 105 -11.56 0.69 -2.57
CA VAL A 105 -12.81 0.18 -2.01
C VAL A 105 -12.84 -1.33 -2.15
N ASP A 106 -13.26 -2.04 -1.09
CA ASP A 106 -13.38 -3.50 -1.11
C ASP A 106 -14.80 -3.85 -1.56
N VAL A 107 -14.94 -4.35 -2.78
CA VAL A 107 -16.25 -4.68 -3.37
C VAL A 107 -16.49 -6.18 -3.22
N THR A 108 -17.66 -6.54 -2.71
CA THR A 108 -18.14 -7.93 -2.63
C THR A 108 -19.33 -8.12 -3.54
N ILE A 109 -19.27 -9.16 -4.36
CA ILE A 109 -20.35 -9.61 -5.25
C ILE A 109 -20.87 -10.92 -4.68
N GLU A 110 -22.10 -10.92 -4.19
CA GLU A 110 -22.78 -12.14 -3.74
C GLU A 110 -23.64 -12.70 -4.87
N ALA A 111 -23.39 -13.96 -5.24
CA ALA A 111 -24.23 -14.66 -6.22
C ALA A 111 -25.68 -14.75 -5.75
N ARG A 112 -26.62 -14.63 -6.69
CA ARG A 112 -28.06 -14.80 -6.47
C ARG A 112 -28.54 -16.09 -7.16
N ARG A 113 -29.67 -16.03 -7.85
CA ARG A 113 -30.14 -17.14 -8.70
C ARG A 113 -29.42 -17.11 -10.03
N PRO A 114 -29.13 -18.27 -10.65
CA PRO A 114 -28.59 -18.32 -12.00
C PRO A 114 -29.39 -17.45 -12.98
N GLY A 115 -28.67 -16.61 -13.75
CA GLY A 115 -29.29 -15.65 -14.67
C GLY A 115 -29.46 -14.25 -14.10
N GLU A 116 -29.40 -14.04 -12.78
CA GLU A 116 -29.54 -12.73 -12.15
C GLU A 116 -28.18 -12.05 -11.95
N PRO A 117 -28.12 -10.70 -11.92
CA PRO A 117 -26.94 -9.98 -11.44
C PRO A 117 -26.67 -10.29 -9.96
N GLY A 118 -25.40 -10.33 -9.56
CA GLY A 118 -25.01 -10.44 -8.16
C GLY A 118 -25.45 -9.23 -7.33
N ARG A 119 -25.59 -9.43 -6.02
CA ARG A 119 -25.77 -8.32 -5.07
C ARG A 119 -24.42 -7.71 -4.76
N LEU A 120 -24.32 -6.39 -4.84
CA LEU A 120 -23.11 -5.64 -4.53
C LEU A 120 -23.16 -5.06 -3.13
N THR A 121 -22.04 -5.17 -2.41
CA THR A 121 -21.72 -4.41 -1.20
C THR A 121 -20.27 -3.93 -1.31
N TRP A 122 -19.95 -2.80 -0.66
CA TRP A 122 -18.58 -2.29 -0.65
C TRP A 122 -18.24 -1.62 0.67
N GLU A 123 -16.96 -1.63 1.00
CA GLU A 123 -16.39 -1.08 2.21
C GLU A 123 -15.15 -0.20 1.91
N PRO A 124 -15.00 0.97 2.52
CA PRO A 124 -16.04 1.61 3.35
C PRO A 124 -17.26 1.98 2.50
N PRO A 125 -18.45 2.08 3.10
CA PRO A 125 -19.61 2.61 2.39
C PRO A 125 -19.35 4.09 2.07
N THR A 126 -19.32 4.42 0.78
CA THR A 126 -19.01 5.77 0.31
C THR A 126 -19.69 6.06 -1.02
N THR A 127 -20.02 7.32 -1.24
CA THR A 127 -20.53 7.84 -2.51
C THR A 127 -19.39 8.26 -3.48
N TYR A 128 -18.14 8.10 -3.07
CA TYR A 128 -16.98 8.49 -3.90
C TYR A 128 -16.85 7.64 -5.17
N VAL A 129 -17.33 6.40 -5.15
CA VAL A 129 -17.30 5.49 -6.30
C VAL A 129 -18.68 5.25 -6.87
N THR A 130 -18.78 5.10 -8.19
CA THR A 130 -19.98 4.66 -8.90
C THR A 130 -19.79 3.23 -9.40
N LEU A 131 -20.59 2.28 -8.92
CA LEU A 131 -20.51 0.88 -9.32
C LEU A 131 -21.55 0.56 -10.41
N ILE A 132 -21.08 0.13 -11.59
CA ILE A 132 -21.95 -0.35 -12.68
C ILE A 132 -22.01 -1.88 -12.61
N ASN A 133 -23.16 -2.42 -12.22
CA ASN A 133 -23.36 -3.84 -12.03
C ASN A 133 -23.75 -4.54 -13.34
N GLN A 134 -22.79 -5.20 -13.97
CA GLN A 134 -22.96 -6.10 -15.12
C GLN A 134 -22.59 -7.54 -14.77
N THR A 135 -22.61 -7.88 -13.48
CA THR A 135 -22.28 -9.22 -13.01
C THR A 135 -23.35 -10.22 -13.40
N TYR A 136 -22.99 -11.49 -13.42
CA TYR A 136 -23.91 -12.57 -13.76
C TYR A 136 -23.70 -13.76 -12.85
N THR A 137 -24.78 -14.25 -12.24
CA THR A 137 -24.77 -15.48 -11.45
C THR A 137 -24.84 -16.70 -12.37
N THR A 138 -23.84 -17.56 -12.31
CA THR A 138 -23.80 -18.82 -13.06
C THR A 138 -24.30 -19.99 -12.19
N PRO A 139 -24.68 -21.14 -12.79
CA PRO A 139 -25.04 -22.32 -12.04
C PRO A 139 -23.93 -22.77 -11.08
N ALA A 140 -24.35 -23.39 -9.96
CA ALA A 140 -23.42 -23.93 -8.96
C ALA A 140 -22.40 -24.90 -9.60
N GLY A 141 -21.18 -24.95 -9.07
CA GLY A 141 -20.10 -25.82 -9.55
C GLY A 141 -19.31 -25.28 -10.74
N GLN A 142 -19.72 -24.19 -11.36
CA GLN A 142 -18.91 -23.51 -12.37
C GLN A 142 -17.71 -22.79 -11.75
N GLN A 143 -16.72 -22.41 -12.58
CA GLN A 143 -15.59 -21.62 -12.13
C GLN A 143 -15.97 -20.14 -12.02
N LEU A 144 -15.53 -19.49 -10.94
CA LEU A 144 -15.54 -18.06 -10.81
C LEU A 144 -14.70 -17.44 -11.93
N LYS A 145 -15.24 -16.43 -12.62
CA LYS A 145 -14.52 -15.61 -13.56
C LYS A 145 -14.60 -14.17 -13.09
N GLU A 146 -13.49 -13.68 -12.57
CA GLU A 146 -13.36 -12.29 -12.14
C GLU A 146 -13.45 -11.33 -13.33
N GLY A 147 -14.04 -10.16 -13.11
CA GLY A 147 -14.18 -9.12 -14.13
C GLY A 147 -14.47 -7.77 -13.50
N TYR A 148 -13.46 -6.90 -13.51
CA TYR A 148 -13.50 -5.54 -12.97
C TYR A 148 -12.78 -4.59 -13.91
N ARG A 149 -13.29 -3.36 -14.01
CA ARG A 149 -12.63 -2.29 -14.74
C ARG A 149 -13.02 -0.93 -14.18
N ARG A 150 -12.07 -0.21 -13.60
CA ARG A 150 -12.21 1.22 -13.34
C ARG A 150 -11.98 1.98 -14.64
N LEU A 151 -12.86 2.90 -14.98
CA LEU A 151 -12.67 3.75 -16.15
C LEU A 151 -11.54 4.75 -15.87
N PRO A 152 -10.56 4.90 -16.78
CA PRO A 152 -9.41 5.76 -16.57
C PRO A 152 -9.79 7.20 -16.19
N GLY A 153 -9.10 7.78 -15.21
CA GLY A 153 -9.33 9.15 -14.73
C GLY A 153 -10.69 9.36 -14.05
N THR A 154 -11.38 8.28 -13.64
CA THR A 154 -12.68 8.36 -12.96
C THR A 154 -12.79 7.39 -11.80
N ASN A 155 -13.83 7.55 -10.98
CA ASN A 155 -14.24 6.63 -9.93
C ASN A 155 -15.43 5.76 -10.34
N THR A 156 -15.65 5.57 -11.64
CA THR A 156 -16.64 4.64 -12.17
C THR A 156 -16.03 3.27 -12.37
N ILE A 157 -16.56 2.27 -11.69
CA ILE A 157 -16.09 0.88 -11.72
C ILE A 157 -17.17 -0.01 -12.32
N VAL A 158 -16.85 -0.68 -13.42
CA VAL A 158 -17.71 -1.66 -14.07
C VAL A 158 -17.36 -3.06 -13.55
N LEU A 159 -18.35 -3.76 -13.00
CA LEU A 159 -18.24 -5.10 -12.46
C LEU A 159 -18.95 -6.08 -13.39
N PHE A 160 -18.23 -7.03 -13.98
CA PHE A 160 -18.74 -8.02 -14.94
C PHE A 160 -18.32 -9.45 -14.62
N SER A 161 -17.99 -9.71 -13.34
CA SER A 161 -17.67 -11.06 -12.84
C SER A 161 -18.81 -12.05 -13.08
N ARG A 162 -18.45 -13.30 -13.35
CA ARG A 162 -19.37 -14.44 -13.39
C ARG A 162 -19.19 -15.27 -12.13
N VAL A 163 -20.15 -15.14 -11.20
CA VAL A 163 -20.05 -15.70 -9.86
C VAL A 163 -20.97 -16.91 -9.74
N PRO A 164 -20.46 -18.11 -9.42
CA PRO A 164 -21.30 -19.31 -9.25
C PRO A 164 -22.26 -19.16 -8.07
N GLU A 165 -23.48 -19.69 -8.23
CA GLU A 165 -24.49 -19.75 -7.17
C GLU A 165 -23.91 -20.34 -5.88
N GLY A 166 -24.23 -19.72 -4.74
CA GLY A 166 -23.70 -20.07 -3.42
C GLY A 166 -22.29 -19.57 -3.16
N ARG A 167 -21.68 -18.79 -4.08
CA ARG A 167 -20.37 -18.17 -3.91
C ARG A 167 -20.44 -16.66 -3.82
N ARG A 168 -19.35 -16.09 -3.34
CA ARG A 168 -19.08 -14.66 -3.39
C ARG A 168 -17.71 -14.41 -4.00
N ASP A 169 -17.56 -13.24 -4.58
CA ASP A 169 -16.33 -12.69 -5.13
C ASP A 169 -16.02 -11.39 -4.39
N THR A 170 -14.81 -11.20 -3.93
CA THR A 170 -14.41 -9.98 -3.20
C THR A 170 -13.07 -9.51 -3.71
N GLU A 171 -13.01 -8.24 -4.13
CA GLU A 171 -11.79 -7.63 -4.64
C GLU A 171 -11.66 -6.19 -4.14
N SER A 172 -10.40 -5.78 -3.89
CA SER A 172 -10.05 -4.39 -3.56
C SER A 172 -9.75 -3.64 -4.83
N LEU A 173 -10.58 -2.65 -5.15
CA LEU A 173 -10.53 -1.89 -6.40
C LEU A 173 -10.10 -0.46 -6.12
N THR A 174 -9.15 0.03 -6.94
CA THR A 174 -8.52 1.33 -6.75
C THR A 174 -9.48 2.50 -6.96
N VAL A 175 -9.21 3.61 -6.28
CA VAL A 175 -9.85 4.90 -6.54
C VAL A 175 -8.93 5.82 -7.34
N HIS A 176 -9.51 6.78 -8.02
CA HIS A 176 -8.81 7.92 -8.63
C HIS A 176 -8.80 9.08 -7.66
N ASN A 177 -7.68 9.81 -7.55
CA ASN A 177 -7.40 10.87 -6.60
C ASN A 177 -7.62 10.40 -5.14
N PRO A 178 -6.62 9.69 -4.55
CA PRO A 178 -6.70 9.21 -3.17
C PRO A 178 -6.82 10.31 -2.12
N THR A 179 -6.23 11.48 -2.36
CA THR A 179 -6.29 12.65 -1.48
C THR A 179 -7.72 13.12 -1.32
N ARG A 180 -8.42 13.28 -2.44
CA ARG A 180 -9.84 13.65 -2.42
C ARG A 180 -10.72 12.53 -1.85
N TYR A 181 -10.39 11.27 -2.11
CA TYR A 181 -11.07 10.12 -1.50
C TYR A 181 -11.00 10.16 0.02
N PHE A 182 -9.83 10.42 0.57
CA PHE A 182 -9.61 10.54 2.02
C PHE A 182 -10.57 11.57 2.64
N VAL A 183 -10.55 12.80 2.15
CA VAL A 183 -11.37 13.89 2.72
C VAL A 183 -12.85 13.72 2.40
N HIS A 184 -13.20 13.05 1.30
CA HIS A 184 -14.59 12.73 0.97
C HIS A 184 -15.18 11.75 2.00
N VAL A 185 -14.50 10.63 2.27
CA VAL A 185 -14.95 9.66 3.27
C VAL A 185 -14.92 10.26 4.68
N LEU A 186 -13.90 11.08 5.00
CA LEU A 186 -13.89 11.83 6.26
C LEU A 186 -15.15 12.70 6.41
N ARG A 187 -15.56 13.43 5.35
CA ARG A 187 -16.80 14.21 5.37
C ARG A 187 -18.03 13.34 5.63
N GLU A 188 -18.14 12.21 4.95
CA GLU A 188 -19.26 11.27 5.16
C GLU A 188 -19.32 10.77 6.60
N VAL A 189 -18.16 10.45 7.21
CA VAL A 189 -18.07 10.03 8.61
C VAL A 189 -18.45 11.18 9.55
N LEU A 190 -17.94 12.40 9.32
CA LEU A 190 -18.29 13.57 10.15
C LEU A 190 -19.79 13.82 10.12
N LEU A 191 -20.43 13.77 8.97
CA LEU A 191 -21.88 13.91 8.82
C LEU A 191 -22.65 12.82 9.58
N ALA A 192 -22.21 11.57 9.48
CA ALA A 192 -22.81 10.45 10.20
C ALA A 192 -22.66 10.59 11.73
N GLU A 193 -21.57 11.21 12.18
CA GLU A 193 -21.27 11.52 13.57
C GLU A 193 -21.93 12.83 14.06
N GLY A 194 -22.80 13.46 13.25
CA GLY A 194 -23.57 14.65 13.61
C GLY A 194 -22.80 15.96 13.50
N ILE A 195 -21.68 16.00 12.78
CA ILE A 195 -20.89 17.23 12.52
C ILE A 195 -21.16 17.66 11.08
N ALA A 196 -21.87 18.80 10.92
CA ALA A 196 -22.19 19.35 9.61
C ALA A 196 -20.94 19.95 8.94
N VAL A 197 -20.78 19.75 7.64
CA VAL A 197 -19.71 20.35 6.82
C VAL A 197 -20.35 21.02 5.61
N GLU A 198 -20.25 22.36 5.51
CA GLU A 198 -20.94 23.13 4.48
C GLU A 198 -20.19 23.07 3.14
N GLY A 199 -18.86 23.20 3.17
CA GLY A 199 -18.03 23.16 1.98
C GLY A 199 -17.78 21.75 1.43
N GLN A 200 -17.20 21.70 0.24
CA GLN A 200 -16.87 20.43 -0.42
C GLN A 200 -15.51 19.90 0.03
N PRO A 201 -15.30 18.58 -0.04
CA PRO A 201 -13.98 17.99 0.08
C PRO A 201 -13.18 18.25 -1.20
N VAL A 202 -11.97 18.82 -1.04
CA VAL A 202 -11.09 19.19 -2.15
C VAL A 202 -9.66 18.67 -1.91
N ASP A 203 -8.96 18.42 -2.98
CA ASP A 203 -7.53 18.24 -3.01
C ASP A 203 -6.84 19.61 -2.97
N VAL A 204 -5.73 19.73 -2.25
CA VAL A 204 -4.96 20.98 -2.14
C VAL A 204 -4.52 21.50 -3.50
N ASP A 205 -4.30 20.63 -4.47
CA ASP A 205 -3.90 20.98 -5.83
C ASP A 205 -5.02 21.59 -6.68
N GLU A 206 -6.27 21.43 -6.25
CA GLU A 206 -7.44 22.09 -6.87
C GLU A 206 -7.60 23.55 -6.40
N LEU A 207 -6.84 24.00 -5.39
CA LEU A 207 -6.95 25.33 -4.83
C LEU A 207 -6.07 26.33 -5.60
N SER A 208 -6.63 27.49 -5.89
CA SER A 208 -5.86 28.62 -6.44
C SER A 208 -4.83 29.19 -5.45
N THR A 209 -5.03 28.99 -4.16
CA THR A 209 -4.12 29.39 -3.09
C THR A 209 -4.06 28.27 -2.05
N LYS A 210 -2.88 27.70 -1.86
CA LYS A 210 -2.66 26.65 -0.85
C LYS A 210 -2.70 27.23 0.57
N PRO A 211 -3.03 26.42 1.60
CA PRO A 211 -3.05 26.85 2.99
C PRO A 211 -1.70 27.38 3.46
N ASP A 212 -1.71 28.48 4.22
CA ASP A 212 -0.52 29.00 4.88
C ASP A 212 -0.32 28.33 6.24
N TYR A 213 0.64 27.40 6.32
CA TYR A 213 0.97 26.68 7.54
C TYR A 213 1.72 27.49 8.60
N THR A 214 2.03 28.77 8.31
CA THR A 214 2.62 29.71 9.26
C THR A 214 1.59 30.68 9.84
N ALA A 215 0.35 30.62 9.35
CA ALA A 215 -0.73 31.53 9.76
C ALA A 215 -1.05 31.36 11.25
N PRO A 216 -1.20 32.50 12.00
CA PRO A 216 -1.42 32.46 13.46
C PRO A 216 -2.78 31.87 13.87
N ASN A 217 -3.74 31.81 12.95
CA ASN A 217 -5.07 31.27 13.17
C ASN A 217 -5.16 29.75 12.87
N LEU A 218 -4.04 29.14 12.46
CA LEU A 218 -3.96 27.69 12.22
C LEU A 218 -3.66 26.96 13.52
N TRP A 219 -4.44 25.94 13.84
CA TRP A 219 -4.25 25.12 15.03
C TRP A 219 -4.58 23.65 14.82
N THR A 220 -4.00 22.78 15.66
CA THR A 220 -4.19 21.34 15.55
C THR A 220 -5.45 20.88 16.29
N VAL A 221 -6.36 20.27 15.56
CA VAL A 221 -7.57 19.62 16.10
C VAL A 221 -7.25 18.24 16.65
N ALA A 222 -6.56 17.42 15.86
CA ALA A 222 -6.20 16.06 16.20
C ALA A 222 -4.94 15.62 15.45
N THR A 223 -4.32 14.57 15.95
CA THR A 223 -3.14 13.95 15.34
C THR A 223 -3.35 12.44 15.32
N TYR A 224 -3.04 11.83 14.20
CA TYR A 224 -2.89 10.38 14.09
C TYR A 224 -1.40 10.05 14.03
N THR A 225 -0.98 9.03 14.78
CA THR A 225 0.38 8.49 14.76
C THR A 225 0.32 7.04 14.32
N SER A 226 1.05 6.71 13.27
CA SER A 226 1.06 5.36 12.70
C SER A 226 1.62 4.31 13.65
N PRO A 227 1.40 3.01 13.38
CA PRO A 227 2.26 1.94 13.89
C PRO A 227 3.73 2.21 13.55
N PRO A 228 4.70 1.58 14.26
CA PRO A 228 6.11 1.76 13.94
C PRO A 228 6.44 1.20 12.56
N LEU A 229 7.45 1.77 11.90
CA LEU A 229 7.89 1.37 10.57
C LEU A 229 8.14 -0.15 10.47
N SER A 230 8.60 -0.80 11.52
CA SER A 230 8.79 -2.25 11.57
C SER A 230 7.51 -3.04 11.28
N GLU A 231 6.34 -2.57 11.74
CA GLU A 231 5.05 -3.20 11.45
C GLU A 231 4.57 -2.89 10.02
N ILE A 232 4.82 -1.67 9.54
CA ILE A 232 4.52 -1.28 8.15
C ILE A 232 5.35 -2.13 7.16
N VAL A 233 6.65 -2.29 7.40
CA VAL A 233 7.54 -3.14 6.59
C VAL A 233 7.11 -4.61 6.65
N ARG A 234 6.54 -5.06 7.78
CA ARG A 234 5.97 -6.40 7.88
C ARG A 234 4.79 -6.59 6.90
N VAL A 235 3.91 -5.60 6.75
CA VAL A 235 2.84 -5.62 5.75
C VAL A 235 3.42 -5.66 4.34
N ILE A 236 4.40 -4.78 4.03
CA ILE A 236 5.06 -4.75 2.72
C ILE A 236 5.57 -6.13 2.35
N ASN A 237 6.32 -6.79 3.23
CA ASN A 237 6.98 -8.04 2.89
C ASN A 237 6.04 -9.24 2.91
N ARG A 238 5.12 -9.34 3.88
CA ARG A 238 4.24 -10.50 4.07
C ARG A 238 3.05 -10.53 3.13
N ARG A 239 2.47 -9.35 2.84
CA ARG A 239 1.33 -9.19 1.93
C ARG A 239 1.74 -8.82 0.53
N SER A 240 3.01 -8.40 0.35
CA SER A 240 3.51 -7.79 -0.89
C SER A 240 2.72 -6.53 -1.26
N GLN A 241 2.54 -5.62 -0.29
CA GLN A 241 1.73 -4.41 -0.47
C GLN A 241 2.54 -3.36 -1.22
N ASN A 242 2.19 -3.15 -2.49
CA ASN A 242 2.91 -2.27 -3.41
C ASN A 242 2.78 -0.79 -3.00
N LEU A 243 1.57 -0.32 -2.71
CA LEU A 243 1.35 1.07 -2.30
C LEU A 243 2.25 1.47 -1.12
N TYR A 244 2.36 0.60 -0.11
CA TYR A 244 3.20 0.86 1.06
C TYR A 244 4.69 0.96 0.70
N ALA A 245 5.14 0.15 -0.27
CA ALA A 245 6.54 0.20 -0.74
C ALA A 245 6.82 1.49 -1.51
N GLU A 246 5.89 1.94 -2.35
CA GLU A 246 5.97 3.21 -3.07
C GLU A 246 5.99 4.41 -2.12
N MET A 247 5.06 4.43 -1.15
CA MET A 247 5.00 5.50 -0.16
C MET A 247 6.26 5.54 0.71
N LEU A 248 6.82 4.37 1.09
CA LEU A 248 8.08 4.30 1.83
C LEU A 248 9.26 4.81 1.01
N LEU A 249 9.30 4.52 -0.30
CA LEU A 249 10.33 5.05 -1.20
C LEU A 249 10.29 6.58 -1.26
N ARG A 250 9.08 7.17 -1.45
CA ARG A 250 8.91 8.62 -1.46
C ARG A 250 9.21 9.26 -0.11
N THR A 251 8.80 8.61 0.98
CA THR A 251 9.17 9.04 2.35
C THR A 251 10.69 9.11 2.51
N LEU A 252 11.42 8.12 1.99
CA LEU A 252 12.88 8.14 2.03
C LEU A 252 13.44 9.35 1.27
N GLY A 253 12.82 9.71 0.13
CA GLY A 253 13.18 10.91 -0.66
C GLY A 253 12.89 12.22 0.09
N ALA A 254 11.76 12.28 0.81
CA ALA A 254 11.38 13.44 1.60
C ALA A 254 12.26 13.62 2.86
N GLU A 255 12.50 12.53 3.60
CA GLU A 255 13.23 12.56 4.89
C GLU A 255 14.75 12.55 4.74
N ARG A 256 15.28 12.07 3.63
CA ARG A 256 16.71 11.87 3.38
C ARG A 256 17.14 12.34 1.98
N PRO A 257 16.73 13.53 1.56
CA PRO A 257 17.06 14.01 0.22
C PRO A 257 18.58 14.01 0.00
N VAL A 258 18.98 13.86 -1.25
CA VAL A 258 20.39 13.98 -1.66
C VAL A 258 20.70 15.46 -1.72
N PRO A 259 21.70 15.97 -0.97
CA PRO A 259 22.11 17.37 -1.05
C PRO A 259 22.47 17.77 -2.48
N ASP A 260 22.21 19.01 -2.82
CA ASP A 260 22.51 19.62 -4.14
C ASP A 260 21.88 18.90 -5.34
N SER A 261 20.86 18.05 -5.09
CA SER A 261 20.09 17.40 -6.14
C SER A 261 19.00 18.34 -6.68
N THR A 262 18.75 18.25 -7.99
CA THR A 262 17.62 18.94 -8.64
C THR A 262 16.32 18.14 -8.59
N LEU A 263 16.35 16.91 -8.04
CA LEU A 263 15.16 16.07 -7.89
C LEU A 263 14.24 16.63 -6.81
N ALA A 264 12.94 16.53 -7.03
CA ALA A 264 11.93 16.97 -6.05
C ALA A 264 12.00 16.11 -4.78
N PRO A 265 12.05 16.70 -3.58
CA PRO A 265 11.85 15.96 -2.34
C PRO A 265 10.50 15.22 -2.38
N GLY A 266 10.47 13.98 -1.86
CA GLY A 266 9.22 13.19 -1.88
C GLY A 266 8.91 12.51 -3.21
N SER A 267 9.75 12.66 -4.25
CA SER A 267 9.65 11.90 -5.49
C SER A 267 10.22 10.48 -5.38
N ALA A 268 9.82 9.59 -6.28
CA ALA A 268 10.39 8.25 -6.37
C ALA A 268 11.89 8.31 -6.74
N GLU A 269 12.27 9.20 -7.64
CA GLU A 269 13.65 9.41 -8.08
C GLU A 269 14.54 9.85 -6.92
N MET A 270 14.10 10.79 -6.09
CA MET A 270 14.82 11.21 -4.89
C MET A 270 14.95 10.05 -3.90
N GLY A 271 13.89 9.25 -3.72
CA GLY A 271 13.91 8.06 -2.88
C GLY A 271 14.93 7.02 -3.35
N LEU A 272 14.98 6.75 -4.66
CA LEU A 272 15.97 5.86 -5.28
C LEU A 272 17.39 6.39 -5.14
N ALA A 273 17.60 7.68 -5.34
CA ALA A 273 18.90 8.33 -5.15
C ALA A 273 19.37 8.22 -3.68
N ALA A 274 18.45 8.39 -2.72
CA ALA A 274 18.75 8.19 -1.31
C ALA A 274 19.07 6.72 -0.98
N ALA A 275 18.33 5.75 -1.57
CA ALA A 275 18.54 4.32 -1.40
C ALA A 275 19.89 3.86 -1.97
N ALA A 276 20.35 4.45 -3.08
CA ALA A 276 21.62 4.12 -3.73
C ALA A 276 22.82 4.25 -2.78
N ARG A 277 22.77 5.16 -1.81
CA ARG A 277 23.79 5.26 -0.75
C ARG A 277 23.92 3.97 0.07
N THR A 278 22.82 3.30 0.33
CA THR A 278 22.80 2.02 1.05
C THR A 278 23.30 0.88 0.16
N TRP A 279 22.95 0.90 -1.13
CA TRP A 279 23.45 -0.09 -2.09
C TRP A 279 24.97 -0.02 -2.25
N LEU A 280 25.53 1.17 -2.33
CA LEU A 280 26.99 1.37 -2.35
C LEU A 280 27.65 0.80 -1.08
N ARG A 281 27.08 1.04 0.12
CA ARG A 281 27.57 0.45 1.38
C ARG A 281 27.49 -1.07 1.40
N ALA A 282 26.49 -1.64 0.71
CA ALA A 282 26.34 -3.08 0.54
C ALA A 282 27.31 -3.67 -0.52
N GLY A 283 28.16 -2.85 -1.14
CA GLY A 283 29.09 -3.26 -2.19
C GLY A 283 28.38 -3.60 -3.51
N ILE A 284 27.22 -2.99 -3.75
CA ILE A 284 26.47 -3.16 -5.00
C ILE A 284 26.98 -2.12 -6.01
N ASP A 285 27.33 -2.59 -7.20
CA ASP A 285 27.63 -1.73 -8.33
C ASP A 285 26.32 -1.13 -8.87
N THR A 286 26.09 0.14 -8.55
CA THR A 286 24.85 0.85 -8.92
C THR A 286 24.70 1.07 -10.42
N SER A 287 25.77 0.99 -11.21
CA SER A 287 25.70 1.04 -12.68
C SER A 287 25.01 -0.19 -13.29
N ARG A 288 24.88 -1.27 -12.51
CA ARG A 288 24.24 -2.54 -12.89
C ARG A 288 22.86 -2.76 -12.25
N VAL A 289 22.32 -1.70 -11.64
CA VAL A 289 20.99 -1.70 -11.00
C VAL A 289 20.21 -0.52 -11.54
N GLN A 290 19.09 -0.78 -12.18
CA GLN A 290 18.12 0.23 -12.58
C GLN A 290 16.82 -0.06 -11.87
N LEU A 291 16.39 0.84 -11.00
CA LEU A 291 15.07 0.79 -10.38
C LEU A 291 14.34 2.10 -10.72
N VAL A 292 13.04 2.00 -10.96
CA VAL A 292 12.17 3.13 -11.32
C VAL A 292 10.99 3.26 -10.38
N ASP A 293 10.77 2.25 -9.50
CA ASP A 293 9.71 2.26 -8.49
C ASP A 293 10.15 1.53 -7.20
N GLY A 294 9.31 1.59 -6.17
CA GLY A 294 9.54 0.95 -4.88
C GLY A 294 8.94 -0.43 -4.73
N SER A 295 7.90 -0.73 -5.51
CA SER A 295 7.11 -1.96 -5.41
C SER A 295 7.68 -3.12 -6.24
N GLY A 296 8.40 -2.80 -7.31
CA GLY A 296 8.84 -3.78 -8.29
C GLY A 296 7.74 -4.14 -9.31
N LEU A 297 6.66 -3.36 -9.39
CA LEU A 297 5.58 -3.57 -10.36
C LEU A 297 6.03 -3.23 -11.78
N SER A 298 6.88 -2.24 -11.93
CA SER A 298 7.43 -1.85 -13.23
C SER A 298 8.34 -2.92 -13.82
N ALA A 299 8.08 -3.30 -15.07
CA ALA A 299 8.97 -4.14 -15.85
C ALA A 299 10.32 -3.47 -16.23
N GLN A 300 10.44 -2.16 -16.00
CA GLN A 300 11.68 -1.40 -16.23
C GLN A 300 12.69 -1.54 -15.06
N ASN A 301 12.31 -2.16 -13.96
CA ASN A 301 13.24 -2.49 -12.89
C ASN A 301 14.19 -3.61 -13.32
N LEU A 302 15.48 -3.32 -13.32
CA LEU A 302 16.53 -4.28 -13.68
C LEU A 302 17.48 -4.45 -12.49
N VAL A 303 17.53 -5.64 -11.94
CA VAL A 303 18.38 -5.99 -10.81
C VAL A 303 18.90 -7.42 -10.96
N SER A 304 20.16 -7.65 -10.61
CA SER A 304 20.72 -9.00 -10.66
C SER A 304 20.48 -9.79 -9.36
N PRO A 305 20.43 -11.13 -9.41
CA PRO A 305 20.45 -11.97 -8.22
C PRO A 305 21.65 -11.67 -7.31
N GLU A 306 22.83 -11.37 -7.89
CA GLU A 306 24.02 -11.02 -7.15
C GLU A 306 23.82 -9.73 -6.32
N ALA A 307 23.30 -8.66 -6.91
CA ALA A 307 23.02 -7.41 -6.20
C ALA A 307 22.06 -7.65 -5.03
N THR A 308 21.03 -8.47 -5.26
CA THR A 308 20.04 -8.82 -4.22
C THR A 308 20.69 -9.63 -3.08
N VAL A 309 21.54 -10.62 -3.38
CA VAL A 309 22.27 -11.38 -2.35
C VAL A 309 23.23 -10.49 -1.57
N ARG A 310 23.93 -9.55 -2.22
CA ARG A 310 24.79 -8.57 -1.52
C ARG A 310 23.98 -7.71 -0.54
N LEU A 311 22.80 -7.22 -0.94
CA LEU A 311 21.92 -6.48 -0.04
C LEU A 311 21.46 -7.34 1.15
N LEU A 312 21.07 -8.59 0.91
CA LEU A 312 20.66 -9.51 1.96
C LEU A 312 21.84 -9.81 2.92
N ALA A 313 23.05 -10.02 2.40
CA ALA A 313 24.24 -10.24 3.23
C ALA A 313 24.57 -8.98 4.07
N TYR A 314 24.48 -7.78 3.47
CA TYR A 314 24.64 -6.52 4.19
C TYR A 314 23.65 -6.38 5.34
N MET A 315 22.37 -6.70 5.09
CA MET A 315 21.34 -6.66 6.13
C MET A 315 21.59 -7.66 7.25
N ALA A 316 22.06 -8.87 6.93
CA ALA A 316 22.42 -9.89 7.92
C ALA A 316 23.61 -9.46 8.81
N ALA A 317 24.54 -8.69 8.25
CA ALA A 317 25.70 -8.13 8.94
C ALA A 317 25.46 -6.73 9.52
N HIS A 318 24.21 -6.21 9.46
CA HIS A 318 23.93 -4.82 9.86
C HIS A 318 24.37 -4.56 11.32
N PRO A 319 25.12 -3.49 11.60
CA PRO A 319 25.67 -3.19 12.93
C PRO A 319 24.57 -2.98 13.97
N ASP A 320 23.49 -2.30 13.60
CA ASP A 320 22.30 -2.22 14.44
C ASP A 320 21.47 -3.50 14.32
N ARG A 321 21.54 -4.32 15.40
CA ARG A 321 20.82 -5.60 15.46
C ARG A 321 19.32 -5.45 15.57
N ALA A 322 18.79 -4.28 15.95
CA ALA A 322 17.35 -4.02 15.93
C ALA A 322 16.83 -3.90 14.50
N VAL A 323 17.58 -3.22 13.62
CA VAL A 323 17.27 -3.13 12.18
C VAL A 323 17.28 -4.52 11.54
N TRP A 324 18.32 -5.33 11.78
CA TRP A 324 18.37 -6.71 11.28
C TRP A 324 17.18 -7.55 11.75
N ARG A 325 16.90 -7.53 13.06
CA ARG A 325 15.78 -8.31 13.62
C ARG A 325 14.44 -7.90 13.03
N ALA A 326 14.18 -6.58 12.89
CA ALA A 326 12.95 -6.08 12.31
C ALA A 326 12.82 -6.51 10.84
N PHE A 327 13.87 -6.35 10.03
CA PHE A 327 13.90 -6.77 8.64
C PHE A 327 13.70 -8.29 8.49
N TYR A 328 14.46 -9.10 9.20
CA TYR A 328 14.37 -10.56 9.13
C TYR A 328 12.99 -11.08 9.57
N ALA A 329 12.41 -10.49 10.63
CA ALA A 329 11.09 -10.83 11.12
C ALA A 329 9.96 -10.38 10.20
N SER A 330 10.17 -9.35 9.36
CA SER A 330 9.19 -8.88 8.39
C SER A 330 8.98 -9.85 7.23
N LEU A 331 10.00 -10.65 6.88
CA LEU A 331 9.93 -11.61 5.76
C LEU A 331 8.96 -12.75 6.10
N PRO A 332 8.09 -13.16 5.14
CA PRO A 332 7.22 -14.31 5.33
C PRO A 332 8.02 -15.59 5.47
N THR A 333 7.53 -16.50 6.32
CA THR A 333 8.12 -17.82 6.55
C THR A 333 7.46 -18.87 5.66
N GLY A 334 8.21 -19.88 5.24
CA GLY A 334 7.67 -20.97 4.43
C GLY A 334 6.50 -21.68 5.11
N GLY A 335 5.33 -21.74 4.46
CA GLY A 335 4.10 -22.34 4.96
C GLY A 335 3.32 -21.46 5.95
N GLU A 336 3.73 -20.20 6.19
CA GLU A 336 3.06 -19.29 7.10
C GLU A 336 1.73 -18.80 6.52
N GLU A 337 0.64 -18.97 7.27
CA GLU A 337 -0.70 -18.54 6.87
C GLU A 337 -0.80 -17.02 6.67
N ALA A 338 -1.73 -16.61 5.82
CA ALA A 338 -2.00 -15.22 5.52
C ALA A 338 -0.77 -14.44 4.99
N THR A 339 0.17 -15.13 4.34
CA THR A 339 1.35 -14.53 3.67
C THR A 339 1.49 -15.06 2.23
N THR A 340 2.40 -14.44 1.46
CA THR A 340 2.71 -14.90 0.09
C THR A 340 3.35 -16.30 0.04
N LEU A 341 3.80 -16.86 1.16
CA LEU A 341 4.37 -18.22 1.26
C LEU A 341 3.42 -19.25 1.88
N GLN A 342 2.15 -18.93 2.15
CA GLN A 342 1.19 -19.82 2.80
C GLN A 342 1.03 -21.17 2.06
N ASN A 343 1.10 -21.18 0.74
CA ASN A 343 0.96 -22.35 -0.12
C ASN A 343 2.29 -22.88 -0.65
N ARG A 344 3.43 -22.37 -0.13
CA ARG A 344 4.78 -22.74 -0.51
C ARG A 344 5.52 -23.31 0.70
N PHE A 345 6.42 -24.29 0.48
CA PHE A 345 7.21 -24.92 1.56
C PHE A 345 6.35 -25.51 2.69
N ARG A 346 5.22 -26.13 2.35
CA ARG A 346 4.31 -26.73 3.33
C ARG A 346 4.86 -28.01 4.00
N ALA A 347 5.92 -28.58 3.43
CA ALA A 347 6.63 -29.78 3.92
C ALA A 347 8.13 -29.66 3.68
N GLY A 348 8.92 -30.57 4.23
CA GLY A 348 10.38 -30.58 4.06
C GLY A 348 11.13 -29.71 5.05
N ARG A 349 12.42 -29.52 4.82
CA ARG A 349 13.31 -28.74 5.70
C ARG A 349 13.16 -27.23 5.54
N ALA A 350 12.64 -26.76 4.41
CA ALA A 350 12.37 -25.36 4.18
C ALA A 350 11.11 -24.87 4.94
N ARG A 351 10.20 -25.77 5.36
CA ARG A 351 9.00 -25.39 6.15
C ARG A 351 9.41 -24.77 7.48
N GLY A 352 8.87 -23.58 7.78
CA GLY A 352 9.18 -22.85 9.02
C GLY A 352 10.62 -22.31 9.10
N ASN A 353 11.46 -22.63 8.12
CA ASN A 353 12.89 -22.34 8.07
C ASN A 353 13.23 -21.24 7.06
N VAL A 354 12.71 -21.32 5.83
CA VAL A 354 12.92 -20.29 4.83
C VAL A 354 12.15 -19.01 5.21
N ARG A 355 12.82 -17.85 5.07
CA ARG A 355 12.22 -16.52 5.16
C ARG A 355 12.55 -15.75 3.89
N ALA A 356 11.55 -15.45 3.07
CA ALA A 356 11.83 -14.90 1.75
C ALA A 356 10.69 -14.02 1.22
N LYS A 357 11.06 -12.99 0.46
CA LYS A 357 10.14 -12.16 -0.32
C LYS A 357 9.93 -12.78 -1.69
N THR A 358 8.68 -12.84 -2.11
CA THR A 358 8.27 -13.22 -3.47
C THR A 358 8.21 -12.01 -4.39
N GLY A 359 8.43 -12.20 -5.69
CA GLY A 359 8.12 -11.25 -6.75
C GLY A 359 7.40 -11.96 -7.89
N THR A 360 6.39 -11.32 -8.48
CA THR A 360 5.68 -11.85 -9.65
C THR A 360 5.11 -10.70 -10.45
N ILE A 361 5.49 -10.62 -11.71
CA ILE A 361 4.82 -9.86 -12.78
C ILE A 361 4.63 -10.81 -13.96
N SER A 362 4.04 -10.36 -15.07
CA SER A 362 3.82 -11.21 -16.24
C SER A 362 5.11 -11.92 -16.68
N ASN A 363 5.07 -13.25 -16.77
CA ASN A 363 6.19 -14.12 -17.21
C ASN A 363 7.50 -13.94 -16.42
N THR A 364 7.40 -13.41 -15.18
CA THR A 364 8.54 -13.25 -14.27
C THR A 364 8.16 -13.76 -12.87
N SER A 365 9.04 -14.53 -12.24
CA SER A 365 8.85 -15.00 -10.88
C SER A 365 10.17 -14.99 -10.13
N ALA A 366 10.17 -14.45 -8.92
CA ALA A 366 11.35 -14.32 -8.09
C ALA A 366 11.10 -14.80 -6.66
N LEU A 367 12.18 -15.24 -6.01
CA LEU A 367 12.22 -15.50 -4.57
C LEU A 367 13.61 -15.15 -4.05
N ALA A 368 13.68 -14.29 -3.03
CA ALA A 368 14.94 -13.90 -2.41
C ALA A 368 14.79 -13.80 -0.89
N GLY A 369 15.79 -14.23 -0.15
CA GLY A 369 15.73 -14.24 1.31
C GLY A 369 16.80 -15.13 1.94
N TYR A 370 16.41 -15.81 3.01
CA TYR A 370 17.31 -16.61 3.83
C TYR A 370 16.76 -18.02 4.07
N VAL A 371 17.67 -18.98 4.16
CA VAL A 371 17.38 -20.34 4.57
C VAL A 371 18.52 -20.89 5.43
N ARG A 372 18.18 -21.60 6.49
CA ARG A 372 19.19 -22.28 7.33
C ARG A 372 19.45 -23.69 6.81
N THR A 373 20.71 -24.00 6.57
CA THR A 373 21.14 -25.35 6.09
C THR A 373 20.99 -26.40 7.18
N ALA A 374 21.10 -27.68 6.81
CA ALA A 374 21.16 -28.79 7.76
C ALA A 374 22.39 -28.71 8.66
N GLY A 375 23.49 -28.08 8.21
CA GLY A 375 24.67 -27.79 9.02
C GLY A 375 24.55 -26.56 9.94
N GLY A 376 23.38 -25.89 9.96
CA GLY A 376 23.11 -24.73 10.84
C GLY A 376 23.52 -23.38 10.28
N ARG A 377 24.12 -23.30 9.10
CA ARG A 377 24.53 -22.03 8.48
C ARG A 377 23.32 -21.29 7.91
N LEU A 378 23.29 -19.97 8.07
CA LEU A 378 22.29 -19.11 7.42
C LEU A 378 22.80 -18.69 6.04
N LEU A 379 22.11 -19.08 4.99
CA LEU A 379 22.41 -18.69 3.61
C LEU A 379 21.45 -17.59 3.15
N ALA A 380 21.98 -16.55 2.49
CA ALA A 380 21.21 -15.63 1.68
C ALA A 380 21.11 -16.19 0.24
N PHE A 381 19.95 -16.08 -0.37
CA PHE A 381 19.73 -16.53 -1.75
C PHE A 381 18.83 -15.57 -2.53
N ALA A 382 18.98 -15.54 -3.85
CA ALA A 382 18.08 -14.90 -4.80
C ALA A 382 17.96 -15.74 -6.06
N ILE A 383 16.74 -15.99 -6.48
CA ILE A 383 16.42 -16.79 -7.68
C ILE A 383 15.43 -15.98 -8.51
N PHE A 384 15.78 -15.66 -9.75
CA PHE A 384 14.93 -14.93 -10.69
C PHE A 384 14.73 -15.78 -11.95
N CYS A 385 13.47 -15.92 -12.34
CA CYS A 385 13.07 -16.61 -13.56
C CYS A 385 12.28 -15.64 -14.41
N ASN A 386 12.80 -15.26 -15.57
CA ASN A 386 12.21 -14.28 -16.46
C ASN A 386 11.82 -14.91 -17.80
N HIS A 387 10.86 -14.29 -18.50
CA HIS A 387 10.45 -14.60 -19.87
C HIS A 387 10.09 -16.09 -20.10
N TYR A 388 9.51 -16.73 -19.10
CA TYR A 388 9.04 -18.11 -19.26
C TYR A 388 7.65 -18.13 -19.92
N THR A 389 7.39 -19.21 -20.67
CA THR A 389 6.11 -19.47 -21.37
C THR A 389 5.29 -20.60 -20.73
N VAL A 390 5.85 -21.27 -19.72
CA VAL A 390 5.17 -22.31 -18.96
C VAL A 390 4.31 -21.71 -17.84
N PRO A 391 3.33 -22.43 -17.29
CA PRO A 391 2.54 -21.90 -16.17
C PRO A 391 3.41 -21.51 -14.97
N THR A 392 3.18 -20.35 -14.39
CA THR A 392 3.92 -19.80 -13.22
C THR A 392 4.02 -20.80 -12.06
N ARG A 393 3.00 -21.64 -11.86
CA ARG A 393 3.03 -22.71 -10.84
C ARG A 393 4.18 -23.69 -11.05
N GLN A 394 4.55 -24.00 -12.28
CA GLN A 394 5.67 -24.89 -12.59
C GLN A 394 7.01 -24.24 -12.23
N VAL A 395 7.18 -22.98 -12.60
CA VAL A 395 8.38 -22.18 -12.25
C VAL A 395 8.54 -22.09 -10.73
N ARG A 396 7.47 -21.76 -10.02
CA ARG A 396 7.48 -21.69 -8.53
C ARG A 396 7.89 -23.02 -7.89
N ARG A 397 7.42 -24.17 -8.43
CA ARG A 397 7.84 -25.51 -7.94
C ARG A 397 9.33 -25.75 -8.12
N THR A 398 9.92 -25.32 -9.23
CA THR A 398 11.36 -25.45 -9.48
C THR A 398 12.16 -24.58 -8.50
N ILE A 399 11.73 -23.33 -8.29
CA ILE A 399 12.33 -22.43 -7.28
C ILE A 399 12.26 -23.08 -5.89
N ASP A 400 11.11 -23.64 -5.51
CA ASP A 400 10.90 -24.25 -4.20
C ASP A 400 11.79 -25.48 -4.00
N ALA A 401 11.93 -26.32 -5.03
CA ALA A 401 12.81 -27.48 -5.00
C ALA A 401 14.29 -27.10 -4.81
N PHE A 402 14.73 -26.00 -5.45
CA PHE A 402 16.09 -25.50 -5.28
C PHE A 402 16.32 -25.00 -3.83
N VAL A 403 15.40 -24.24 -3.26
CA VAL A 403 15.52 -23.77 -1.87
C VAL A 403 15.44 -24.93 -0.87
N GLU A 404 14.61 -25.93 -1.12
CA GLU A 404 14.57 -27.16 -0.30
C GLU A 404 15.92 -27.92 -0.36
N HIS A 405 16.59 -27.93 -1.54
CA HIS A 405 17.95 -28.51 -1.67
C HIS A 405 18.96 -27.71 -0.82
N LEU A 406 18.93 -26.37 -0.85
CA LEU A 406 19.77 -25.54 0.03
C LEU A 406 19.51 -25.83 1.52
N ALA A 407 18.26 -25.98 1.93
CA ALA A 407 17.90 -26.31 3.32
C ALA A 407 18.47 -27.67 3.76
N ARG A 408 18.64 -28.63 2.84
CA ARG A 408 19.18 -29.95 3.12
C ARG A 408 20.71 -30.03 3.08
N SER A 409 21.38 -29.05 2.49
CA SER A 409 22.85 -29.06 2.40
C SER A 409 23.49 -29.02 3.80
N ARG A 410 24.67 -29.65 3.91
CA ARG A 410 25.48 -29.68 5.14
C ARG A 410 26.62 -28.68 5.13
N SER A 411 26.84 -28.07 3.95
CA SER A 411 27.86 -27.07 3.72
C SER A 411 27.45 -25.67 4.23
#